data_bd6bdb4d243740c60e4662790f815777
#
_entry.id   bd6bdb4d243740c60e4662790f815777
#
_cell.length_a   1.000
_cell.length_b   1.000
_cell.length_c   1.000
_cell.angle_alpha   90.00
_cell.angle_beta   90.00
_cell.angle_gamma   90.00
#
_symmetry.space_group_name_H-M   'P 1'
#
loop_
_entity.id
_entity.type
_entity.pdbx_description
1 polymer ?
#
loop_
_entity_poly.entity_id
_entity_poly.type
_entity_poly.pdbx_seq_one_letter_code
_entity_poly.pdbx_strand_id
1 'polypeptide(L)'
;MISAARDGVLRVLQASRDAGVKRVVLTSALGAIAYGHPKRSTPFTEEDWTNVDGGIPPYQKSKTLAERAAWKFVETEGDGLELVAVHPVAVIGPVLGPDDPPSLRTIRGMLDGALPACPPFGIGWVDVRDVADLHLRAMTDPAADGERFLATAGPSLRMVEVSRILRARLGERAAKAPTKEIPLAVARAMAVVNPQMRALRPQLGQDFNATSAKAERVLGWKPRPIEDSIAETAESLLAHGAVTA
;
A
#
# COMPACT_ATOMS: atom_id res chain seq x y z
N MET A 1 1.06 -9.37 -16.85
CA MET A 1 0.98 -8.33 -15.79
C MET A 1 1.85 -7.12 -16.12
N ILE A 2 3.17 -7.25 -16.30
CA ILE A 2 4.09 -6.10 -16.51
C ILE A 2 3.71 -5.31 -17.78
N SER A 3 3.62 -5.97 -18.94
CA SER A 3 3.22 -5.32 -20.19
C SER A 3 1.84 -4.67 -20.08
N ALA A 4 0.85 -5.38 -19.51
CA ALA A 4 -0.48 -4.84 -19.34
C ALA A 4 -0.52 -3.55 -18.48
N ALA A 5 0.28 -3.50 -17.40
CA ALA A 5 0.37 -2.30 -16.56
C ALA A 5 1.04 -1.14 -17.29
N ARG A 6 2.17 -1.39 -17.96
CA ARG A 6 2.90 -0.39 -18.73
C ARG A 6 2.07 0.14 -19.91
N ASP A 7 1.54 -0.77 -20.72
CA ASP A 7 0.80 -0.39 -21.92
C ASP A 7 -0.53 0.28 -21.56
N GLY A 8 -1.14 -0.12 -20.44
CA GLY A 8 -2.35 0.51 -19.91
C GLY A 8 -2.14 1.96 -19.50
N VAL A 9 -1.08 2.25 -18.72
CA VAL A 9 -0.78 3.63 -18.33
C VAL A 9 -0.43 4.51 -19.52
N LEU A 10 0.34 4.00 -20.48
CA LEU A 10 0.71 4.78 -21.67
C LEU A 10 -0.52 5.12 -22.53
N ARG A 11 -1.45 4.18 -22.72
CA ARG A 11 -2.72 4.44 -23.43
C ARG A 11 -3.55 5.55 -22.78
N VAL A 12 -3.64 5.53 -21.45
CA VAL A 12 -4.38 6.57 -20.70
C VAL A 12 -3.68 7.91 -20.84
N LEU A 13 -2.36 7.98 -20.70
CA LEU A 13 -1.61 9.22 -20.84
C LEU A 13 -1.70 9.79 -22.26
N GLN A 14 -1.58 8.96 -23.30
CA GLN A 14 -1.78 9.37 -24.69
C GLN A 14 -3.17 9.96 -24.91
N ALA A 15 -4.21 9.25 -24.48
CA ALA A 15 -5.58 9.72 -24.60
C ALA A 15 -5.83 11.03 -23.83
N SER A 16 -5.21 11.16 -22.64
CA SER A 16 -5.31 12.39 -21.82
C SER A 16 -4.65 13.58 -22.50
N ARG A 17 -3.43 13.40 -23.03
CA ARG A 17 -2.72 14.42 -23.82
C ARG A 17 -3.55 14.83 -25.04
N ASP A 18 -4.01 13.86 -25.84
CA ASP A 18 -4.76 14.11 -27.08
C ASP A 18 -6.10 14.80 -26.82
N ALA A 19 -6.68 14.59 -25.61
CA ALA A 19 -7.90 15.25 -25.17
C ALA A 19 -7.66 16.62 -24.50
N GLY A 20 -6.41 17.07 -24.39
CA GLY A 20 -6.07 18.36 -23.77
C GLY A 20 -6.26 18.36 -22.24
N VAL A 21 -6.18 17.20 -21.60
CA VAL A 21 -6.20 17.11 -20.12
C VAL A 21 -4.95 17.79 -19.58
N LYS A 22 -5.13 18.69 -18.61
CA LYS A 22 -4.03 19.44 -18.03
C LYS A 22 -3.14 18.57 -17.14
N ARG A 23 -3.75 17.76 -16.26
CA ARG A 23 -3.02 16.97 -15.25
C ARG A 23 -3.59 15.56 -15.11
N VAL A 24 -2.71 14.58 -14.97
CA VAL A 24 -3.04 13.20 -14.57
C VAL A 24 -2.44 12.92 -13.20
N VAL A 25 -3.24 12.38 -12.27
CA VAL A 25 -2.77 11.84 -11.00
C VAL A 25 -2.76 10.32 -11.08
N LEU A 26 -1.57 9.75 -11.13
CA LEU A 26 -1.35 8.31 -11.26
C LEU A 26 -1.34 7.62 -9.89
N THR A 27 -2.23 6.68 -9.65
CA THR A 27 -2.14 5.79 -8.49
C THR A 27 -1.07 4.73 -8.74
N SER A 28 0.14 4.97 -8.21
CA SER A 28 1.21 3.99 -8.15
C SER A 28 1.07 3.11 -6.89
N ALA A 29 2.13 2.79 -6.18
CA ALA A 29 2.12 2.07 -4.91
C ALA A 29 3.48 2.18 -4.21
N LEU A 30 3.54 1.95 -2.89
CA LEU A 30 4.80 1.70 -2.18
C LEU A 30 5.65 0.63 -2.88
N GLY A 31 5.01 -0.29 -3.60
CA GLY A 31 5.67 -1.30 -4.42
C GLY A 31 6.61 -0.77 -5.49
N ALA A 32 6.46 0.49 -5.92
CA ALA A 32 7.39 1.14 -6.85
C ALA A 32 8.59 1.81 -6.15
N ILE A 33 8.59 1.85 -4.81
CA ILE A 33 9.58 2.56 -4.00
C ILE A 33 10.46 1.60 -3.17
N ALA A 34 9.87 0.68 -2.42
CA ALA A 34 10.50 0.08 -1.24
C ALA A 34 11.08 -1.33 -1.43
N TYR A 35 10.98 -1.93 -2.60
CA TYR A 35 11.36 -3.34 -2.79
C TYR A 35 12.73 -3.52 -3.43
N GLY A 36 13.38 -4.66 -3.15
CA GLY A 36 14.69 -5.01 -3.71
C GLY A 36 15.86 -4.23 -3.09
N HIS A 37 15.65 -3.57 -1.96
CA HIS A 37 16.69 -2.90 -1.19
C HIS A 37 17.25 -3.78 -0.07
N PRO A 38 18.50 -3.57 0.35
CA PRO A 38 18.99 -4.07 1.62
C PRO A 38 18.14 -3.57 2.79
N LYS A 39 18.14 -4.32 3.90
CA LYS A 39 17.48 -3.87 5.13
C LYS A 39 18.10 -2.55 5.60
N ARG A 40 17.25 -1.58 5.93
CA ARG A 40 17.66 -0.27 6.42
C ARG A 40 16.76 0.20 7.57
N SER A 41 17.27 1.10 8.40
CA SER A 41 16.54 1.72 9.52
C SER A 41 15.85 3.03 9.12
N THR A 42 16.36 3.71 8.08
CA THR A 42 15.77 4.96 7.59
C THR A 42 14.49 4.67 6.80
N PRO A 43 13.44 5.47 6.97
CA PRO A 43 12.21 5.34 6.17
C PRO A 43 12.48 5.49 4.67
N PHE A 44 11.67 4.84 3.86
CA PHE A 44 11.59 5.09 2.42
C PHE A 44 10.93 6.44 2.15
N THR A 45 11.43 7.11 1.13
CA THR A 45 10.95 8.41 0.66
C THR A 45 10.59 8.33 -0.82
N GLU A 46 10.04 9.40 -1.36
CA GLU A 46 9.70 9.52 -2.77
C GLU A 46 10.91 9.53 -3.72
N GLU A 47 12.11 9.71 -3.20
CA GLU A 47 13.38 9.66 -3.96
C GLU A 47 13.79 8.21 -4.28
N ASP A 48 13.31 7.27 -3.47
CA ASP A 48 13.63 5.85 -3.65
C ASP A 48 12.86 5.24 -4.83
N TRP A 49 13.51 4.26 -5.47
CA TRP A 49 12.91 3.43 -6.50
C TRP A 49 13.17 1.95 -6.21
N THR A 50 12.14 1.14 -6.30
CA THR A 50 12.27 -0.31 -6.23
C THR A 50 13.34 -0.81 -7.21
N ASN A 51 14.28 -1.63 -6.70
CA ASN A 51 15.26 -2.32 -7.52
C ASN A 51 14.60 -3.49 -8.27
N VAL A 52 14.35 -3.28 -9.55
CA VAL A 52 13.63 -4.26 -10.40
C VAL A 52 14.47 -5.48 -10.77
N ASP A 53 15.78 -5.44 -10.56
CA ASP A 53 16.71 -6.54 -10.84
C ASP A 53 16.88 -7.48 -9.63
N GLY A 54 16.38 -7.07 -8.46
CA GLY A 54 16.25 -7.93 -7.29
C GLY A 54 15.16 -8.99 -7.49
N GLY A 55 15.19 -10.04 -6.67
CA GLY A 55 14.16 -11.08 -6.65
C GLY A 55 12.83 -10.61 -6.04
N ILE A 56 12.19 -9.61 -6.66
CA ILE A 56 10.95 -8.98 -6.19
C ILE A 56 9.72 -9.61 -6.85
N PRO A 57 8.55 -9.56 -6.17
CA PRO A 57 7.31 -10.08 -6.75
C PRO A 57 6.90 -9.34 -8.04
N PRO A 58 6.20 -10.02 -8.97
CA PRO A 58 5.80 -9.44 -10.26
C PRO A 58 4.95 -8.17 -10.16
N TYR A 59 4.13 -8.04 -9.12
CA TYR A 59 3.29 -6.87 -8.89
C TYR A 59 4.14 -5.61 -8.68
N GLN A 60 5.13 -5.65 -7.77
CA GLN A 60 6.02 -4.52 -7.49
C GLN A 60 6.81 -4.13 -8.74
N LYS A 61 7.33 -5.12 -9.47
CA LYS A 61 8.01 -4.89 -10.74
C LYS A 61 7.09 -4.23 -11.77
N SER A 62 5.84 -4.65 -11.86
CA SER A 62 4.87 -4.09 -12.80
C SER A 62 4.54 -2.63 -12.47
N LYS A 63 4.34 -2.29 -11.19
CA LYS A 63 4.08 -0.91 -10.75
C LYS A 63 5.29 0.00 -11.02
N THR A 64 6.50 -0.44 -10.70
CA THR A 64 7.72 0.33 -10.94
C THR A 64 7.93 0.63 -12.42
N LEU A 65 7.79 -0.38 -13.28
CA LEU A 65 8.02 -0.21 -14.72
C LEU A 65 6.92 0.60 -15.39
N ALA A 66 5.67 0.49 -14.92
CA ALA A 66 4.57 1.32 -15.42
C ALA A 66 4.78 2.79 -15.05
N GLU A 67 5.16 3.08 -13.81
CA GLU A 67 5.41 4.44 -13.35
C GLU A 67 6.61 5.07 -14.07
N ARG A 68 7.73 4.35 -14.20
CA ARG A 68 8.89 4.83 -14.99
C ARG A 68 8.51 5.12 -16.44
N ALA A 69 7.66 4.29 -17.05
CA ALA A 69 7.17 4.53 -18.39
C ALA A 69 6.27 5.77 -18.47
N ALA A 70 5.46 6.03 -17.45
CA ALA A 70 4.63 7.22 -17.36
C ALA A 70 5.48 8.50 -17.30
N TRP A 71 6.47 8.54 -16.43
CA TRP A 71 7.40 9.68 -16.32
C TRP A 71 8.14 9.92 -17.62
N LYS A 72 8.67 8.86 -18.25
CA LYS A 72 9.34 8.98 -19.53
C LYS A 72 8.42 9.53 -20.62
N PHE A 73 7.18 9.05 -20.69
CA PHE A 73 6.19 9.53 -21.66
C PHE A 73 5.94 11.03 -21.51
N VAL A 74 5.71 11.50 -20.28
CA VAL A 74 5.45 12.93 -20.03
C VAL A 74 6.66 13.77 -20.39
N GLU A 75 7.87 13.32 -20.09
CA GLU A 75 9.13 14.00 -20.45
C GLU A 75 9.33 14.11 -21.97
N THR A 76 9.01 13.06 -22.74
CA THR A 76 9.36 12.99 -24.18
C THR A 76 8.21 13.26 -25.13
N GLU A 77 6.97 13.01 -24.70
CA GLU A 77 5.77 13.01 -25.54
C GLU A 77 4.58 13.71 -24.89
N GLY A 78 4.73 14.23 -23.67
CA GLY A 78 3.63 14.75 -22.85
C GLY A 78 2.97 16.02 -23.38
N ASP A 79 3.68 16.83 -24.18
CA ASP A 79 3.16 18.08 -24.76
C ASP A 79 2.43 18.99 -23.73
N GLY A 80 3.08 19.20 -22.59
CA GLY A 80 2.55 20.02 -21.49
C GLY A 80 1.58 19.30 -20.55
N LEU A 81 1.36 17.99 -20.70
CA LEU A 81 0.60 17.17 -19.74
C LEU A 81 1.37 17.08 -18.41
N GLU A 82 0.78 17.58 -17.34
CA GLU A 82 1.30 17.45 -15.99
C GLU A 82 1.06 16.03 -15.44
N LEU A 83 2.02 15.47 -14.70
CA LEU A 83 1.91 14.16 -14.06
C LEU A 83 2.26 14.24 -12.58
N VAL A 84 1.40 13.67 -11.74
CA VAL A 84 1.65 13.45 -10.32
C VAL A 84 1.50 11.96 -10.03
N ALA A 85 2.37 11.38 -9.18
CA ALA A 85 2.22 10.00 -8.76
C ALA A 85 1.96 9.91 -7.25
N VAL A 86 0.88 9.23 -6.86
CA VAL A 86 0.56 8.92 -5.46
C VAL A 86 0.89 7.46 -5.18
N HIS A 87 1.59 7.20 -4.08
CA HIS A 87 2.11 5.89 -3.68
C HIS A 87 1.47 5.41 -2.38
N PRO A 88 0.26 4.87 -2.43
CA PRO A 88 -0.35 4.31 -1.24
C PRO A 88 0.43 3.09 -0.74
N VAL A 89 0.47 2.95 0.57
CA VAL A 89 0.84 1.72 1.28
C VAL A 89 -0.34 0.73 1.28
N ALA A 90 -0.51 -0.12 2.28
CA ALA A 90 -1.70 -0.97 2.38
C ALA A 90 -2.93 -0.10 2.68
N VAL A 91 -3.85 -0.04 1.73
CA VAL A 91 -5.07 0.77 1.85
C VAL A 91 -6.15 -0.04 2.58
N ILE A 92 -6.70 0.55 3.64
CA ILE A 92 -7.81 0.02 4.43
C ILE A 92 -8.89 1.09 4.61
N GLY A 93 -9.96 0.78 5.29
CA GLY A 93 -11.08 1.70 5.56
C GLY A 93 -12.41 0.98 5.51
N PRO A 94 -13.52 1.66 5.79
CA PRO A 94 -14.85 1.09 5.72
C PRO A 94 -15.14 0.52 4.33
N VAL A 95 -15.67 -0.72 4.27
CA VAL A 95 -16.08 -1.35 3.01
C VAL A 95 -17.40 -0.77 2.53
N LEU A 96 -17.51 -0.59 1.22
CA LEU A 96 -18.74 -0.09 0.56
C LEU A 96 -19.54 -1.19 -0.14
N GLY A 97 -19.00 -2.42 -0.13
CA GLY A 97 -19.62 -3.55 -0.79
C GLY A 97 -18.94 -4.88 -0.45
N PRO A 98 -19.35 -5.97 -1.10
CA PRO A 98 -18.85 -7.32 -0.80
C PRO A 98 -17.45 -7.62 -1.35
N ASP A 99 -16.78 -6.65 -1.98
CA ASP A 99 -15.45 -6.83 -2.54
C ASP A 99 -14.44 -7.21 -1.45
N ASP A 100 -13.49 -8.08 -1.81
CA ASP A 100 -12.47 -8.62 -0.91
C ASP A 100 -11.05 -8.27 -1.41
N PRO A 101 -10.64 -6.99 -1.32
CA PRO A 101 -9.31 -6.58 -1.74
C PRO A 101 -8.22 -7.18 -0.84
N PRO A 102 -7.01 -7.42 -1.36
CA PRO A 102 -5.94 -8.12 -0.65
C PRO A 102 -5.56 -7.50 0.71
N SER A 103 -5.63 -6.17 0.86
CA SER A 103 -5.33 -5.47 2.13
C SER A 103 -6.37 -5.80 3.21
N LEU A 104 -7.64 -5.91 2.85
CA LEU A 104 -8.71 -6.25 3.79
C LEU A 104 -8.68 -7.73 4.20
N ARG A 105 -8.20 -8.63 3.32
CA ARG A 105 -8.02 -10.06 3.65
C ARG A 105 -7.12 -10.28 4.85
N THR A 106 -6.15 -9.42 5.09
CA THR A 106 -5.28 -9.50 6.26
C THR A 106 -6.07 -9.26 7.54
N ILE A 107 -6.86 -8.19 7.60
CA ILE A 107 -7.70 -7.87 8.77
C ILE A 107 -8.79 -8.94 8.94
N ARG A 108 -9.46 -9.30 7.85
CA ARG A 108 -10.46 -10.38 7.84
C ARG A 108 -9.89 -11.68 8.38
N GLY A 109 -8.74 -12.13 7.86
CA GLY A 109 -8.11 -13.38 8.31
C GLY A 109 -7.70 -13.38 9.78
N MET A 110 -7.40 -12.21 10.37
CA MET A 110 -7.19 -12.07 11.81
C MET A 110 -8.50 -12.24 12.57
N LEU A 111 -9.58 -11.61 12.13
CA LEU A 111 -10.89 -11.66 12.77
C LEU A 111 -11.53 -13.06 12.68
N ASP A 112 -11.44 -13.72 11.53
CA ASP A 112 -11.96 -15.09 11.31
C ASP A 112 -11.16 -16.17 12.06
N GLY A 113 -9.97 -15.83 12.59
CA GLY A 113 -9.07 -16.81 13.19
C GLY A 113 -8.36 -17.72 12.18
N ALA A 114 -8.38 -17.37 10.90
CA ALA A 114 -7.67 -18.10 9.85
C ALA A 114 -6.14 -18.04 10.00
N LEU A 115 -5.64 -17.06 10.77
CA LEU A 115 -4.22 -16.90 11.08
C LEU A 115 -3.95 -17.34 12.52
N PRO A 116 -3.32 -18.48 12.77
CA PRO A 116 -3.01 -18.95 14.13
C PRO A 116 -1.93 -18.10 14.82
N ALA A 117 -1.09 -17.41 14.02
CA ALA A 117 -0.06 -16.47 14.48
C ALA A 117 0.28 -15.48 13.36
N CYS A 118 0.76 -14.30 13.72
CA CYS A 118 1.12 -13.26 12.77
C CYS A 118 2.43 -13.56 12.06
N PRO A 119 2.52 -13.37 10.73
CA PRO A 119 3.81 -13.46 10.03
C PRO A 119 4.72 -12.29 10.44
N PRO A 120 6.07 -12.53 10.50
CA PRO A 120 7.03 -11.57 11.03
C PRO A 120 7.45 -10.53 9.96
N PHE A 121 6.61 -9.56 9.66
CA PHE A 121 6.94 -8.40 8.84
C PHE A 121 6.06 -7.21 9.22
N GLY A 122 6.53 -6.00 8.84
CA GLY A 122 5.79 -4.75 9.00
C GLY A 122 5.54 -4.06 7.67
N ILE A 123 4.39 -3.40 7.54
CA ILE A 123 4.04 -2.55 6.39
C ILE A 123 3.37 -1.27 6.85
N GLY A 124 3.42 -0.22 6.02
CA GLY A 124 2.62 0.98 6.21
C GLY A 124 1.14 0.72 5.94
N TRP A 125 0.29 1.52 6.57
CA TRP A 125 -1.16 1.48 6.40
C TRP A 125 -1.71 2.88 6.19
N VAL A 126 -2.79 3.00 5.45
CA VAL A 126 -3.46 4.28 5.17
C VAL A 126 -4.96 4.04 4.94
N ASP A 127 -5.76 5.02 5.36
CA ASP A 127 -7.21 5.00 5.10
C ASP A 127 -7.51 5.37 3.64
N VAL A 128 -8.46 4.68 3.04
CA VAL A 128 -8.91 4.94 1.66
C VAL A 128 -9.42 6.38 1.47
N ARG A 129 -10.06 6.95 2.49
CA ARG A 129 -10.57 8.33 2.47
C ARG A 129 -9.42 9.34 2.45
N ASP A 130 -8.31 9.05 3.14
CA ASP A 130 -7.12 9.89 3.15
C ASP A 130 -6.33 9.75 1.85
N VAL A 131 -6.33 8.57 1.24
CA VAL A 131 -5.79 8.38 -0.11
C VAL A 131 -6.58 9.21 -1.11
N ALA A 132 -7.93 9.21 -1.03
CA ALA A 132 -8.77 10.02 -1.89
C ALA A 132 -8.50 11.54 -1.70
N ASP A 133 -8.39 12.02 -0.45
CA ASP A 133 -8.04 13.40 -0.16
C ASP A 133 -6.68 13.78 -0.75
N LEU A 134 -5.67 12.90 -0.64
CA LEU A 134 -4.36 13.15 -1.24
C LEU A 134 -4.43 13.26 -2.77
N HIS A 135 -5.25 12.42 -3.43
CA HIS A 135 -5.46 12.52 -4.88
C HIS A 135 -6.11 13.85 -5.27
N LEU A 136 -7.10 14.32 -4.51
CA LEU A 136 -7.75 15.62 -4.77
C LEU A 136 -6.77 16.77 -4.60
N ARG A 137 -5.94 16.76 -3.55
CA ARG A 137 -4.88 17.77 -3.35
C ARG A 137 -3.86 17.72 -4.48
N ALA A 138 -3.37 16.55 -4.83
CA ALA A 138 -2.42 16.33 -5.93
C ALA A 138 -2.98 16.79 -7.29
N MET A 139 -4.29 16.71 -7.49
CA MET A 139 -4.96 17.16 -8.71
C MET A 139 -5.01 18.68 -8.83
N THR A 140 -5.18 19.39 -7.72
CA THR A 140 -5.51 20.83 -7.71
C THR A 140 -4.37 21.74 -7.28
N ASP A 141 -3.42 21.26 -6.46
CA ASP A 141 -2.32 22.07 -5.97
C ASP A 141 -1.24 22.26 -7.06
N PRO A 142 -0.86 23.51 -7.41
CA PRO A 142 0.20 23.75 -8.37
C PRO A 142 1.56 23.16 -7.98
N ALA A 143 1.85 23.05 -6.67
CA ALA A 143 3.10 22.49 -6.16
C ALA A 143 3.21 20.97 -6.33
N ALA A 144 2.15 20.31 -6.82
CA ALA A 144 2.14 18.88 -7.03
C ALA A 144 2.69 18.45 -8.39
N ASP A 145 2.79 19.37 -9.36
CA ASP A 145 3.24 19.00 -10.71
C ASP A 145 4.67 18.43 -10.71
N GLY A 146 4.86 17.34 -11.45
CA GLY A 146 6.14 16.62 -11.51
C GLY A 146 6.50 15.85 -10.25
N GLU A 147 5.61 15.74 -9.29
CA GLU A 147 5.93 15.24 -7.96
C GLU A 147 5.40 13.82 -7.69
N ARG A 148 6.07 13.14 -6.78
CA ARG A 148 5.69 11.85 -6.20
C ARG A 148 5.31 12.07 -4.75
N PHE A 149 4.24 11.42 -4.27
CA PHE A 149 3.78 11.50 -2.88
C PHE A 149 3.49 10.13 -2.29
N LEU A 150 4.14 9.81 -1.19
CA LEU A 150 3.82 8.64 -0.36
C LEU A 150 2.57 8.92 0.49
N ALA A 151 1.67 7.96 0.52
CA ALA A 151 0.46 7.99 1.34
C ALA A 151 0.55 6.91 2.42
N THR A 152 1.03 7.28 3.62
CA THR A 152 1.10 6.41 4.81
C THR A 152 0.66 7.18 6.05
N ALA A 153 -0.12 6.53 6.91
CA ALA A 153 -0.59 7.12 8.17
C ALA A 153 0.35 6.72 9.32
N GLY A 154 1.56 7.31 9.31
CA GLY A 154 2.57 7.02 10.30
C GLY A 154 3.54 5.88 9.93
N PRO A 155 4.31 5.38 10.89
CA PRO A 155 5.30 4.32 10.67
C PRO A 155 4.65 2.98 10.33
N SER A 156 5.46 2.06 9.78
CA SER A 156 5.00 0.69 9.52
C SER A 156 4.58 -0.01 10.82
N LEU A 157 3.48 -0.76 10.76
CA LEU A 157 3.04 -1.63 11.85
C LEU A 157 3.36 -3.08 11.51
N ARG A 158 3.89 -3.82 12.49
CA ARG A 158 4.01 -5.27 12.38
C ARG A 158 2.64 -5.92 12.43
N MET A 159 2.49 -7.07 11.81
CA MET A 159 1.21 -7.76 11.79
C MET A 159 0.65 -8.05 13.20
N VAL A 160 1.51 -8.34 14.16
CA VAL A 160 1.11 -8.54 15.56
C VAL A 160 0.62 -7.26 16.24
N GLU A 161 1.10 -6.10 15.83
CA GLU A 161 0.64 -4.80 16.34
C GLU A 161 -0.77 -4.49 15.80
N VAL A 162 -1.02 -4.74 14.52
CA VAL A 162 -2.37 -4.64 13.93
C VAL A 162 -3.35 -5.54 14.70
N SER A 163 -2.96 -6.77 14.98
CA SER A 163 -3.78 -7.70 15.76
C SER A 163 -4.05 -7.19 17.18
N ARG A 164 -3.07 -6.60 17.86
CA ARG A 164 -3.26 -5.98 19.18
C ARG A 164 -4.25 -4.81 19.14
N ILE A 165 -4.15 -3.97 18.10
CA ILE A 165 -5.11 -2.85 17.91
C ILE A 165 -6.53 -3.40 17.74
N LEU A 166 -6.73 -4.41 16.88
CA LEU A 166 -8.02 -5.07 16.70
C LEU A 166 -8.59 -5.58 18.03
N ARG A 167 -7.80 -6.30 18.81
CA ARG A 167 -8.22 -6.82 20.12
C ARG A 167 -8.54 -5.71 21.11
N ALA A 168 -7.74 -4.66 21.16
CA ALA A 168 -7.94 -3.53 22.07
C ALA A 168 -9.22 -2.73 21.73
N ARG A 169 -9.52 -2.57 20.45
CA ARG A 169 -10.66 -1.76 19.99
C ARG A 169 -11.98 -2.53 19.92
N LEU A 170 -11.96 -3.82 19.56
CA LEU A 170 -13.16 -4.61 19.34
C LEU A 170 -13.46 -5.61 20.48
N GLY A 171 -12.53 -5.85 21.41
CA GLY A 171 -12.73 -6.76 22.53
C GLY A 171 -13.04 -8.19 22.08
N GLU A 172 -14.14 -8.76 22.58
CA GLU A 172 -14.57 -10.13 22.26
C GLU A 172 -14.81 -10.37 20.76
N ARG A 173 -15.24 -9.34 20.01
CA ARG A 173 -15.43 -9.44 18.55
C ARG A 173 -14.14 -9.73 17.78
N ALA A 174 -12.98 -9.48 18.40
CA ALA A 174 -11.66 -9.81 17.84
C ALA A 174 -10.93 -10.87 18.68
N ALA A 175 -11.63 -11.68 19.45
CA ALA A 175 -11.02 -12.70 20.32
C ALA A 175 -10.18 -13.73 19.55
N LYS A 176 -10.55 -14.02 18.30
CA LYS A 176 -9.84 -14.94 17.40
C LYS A 176 -8.53 -14.33 16.80
N ALA A 177 -8.34 -13.00 16.88
CA ALA A 177 -7.16 -12.36 16.33
C ALA A 177 -5.88 -12.85 17.06
N PRO A 178 -4.81 -13.20 16.30
CA PRO A 178 -3.64 -13.86 16.87
C PRO A 178 -2.88 -12.94 17.84
N THR A 179 -2.38 -13.50 18.93
CA THR A 179 -1.64 -12.75 19.96
C THR A 179 -0.11 -12.87 19.82
N LYS A 180 0.33 -13.80 18.99
CA LYS A 180 1.77 -14.15 18.85
C LYS A 180 2.24 -13.92 17.42
N GLU A 181 3.52 -13.61 17.30
CA GLU A 181 4.22 -13.55 16.01
C GLU A 181 5.02 -14.85 15.80
N ILE A 182 5.04 -15.34 14.58
CA ILE A 182 5.84 -16.51 14.20
C ILE A 182 7.33 -16.12 14.24
N PRO A 183 8.20 -16.87 14.92
CA PRO A 183 9.64 -16.63 14.83
C PRO A 183 10.13 -16.67 13.39
N LEU A 184 11.00 -15.73 13.00
CA LEU A 184 11.43 -15.56 11.60
C LEU A 184 12.01 -16.85 10.99
N ALA A 185 12.80 -17.60 11.77
CA ALA A 185 13.38 -18.87 11.33
C ALA A 185 12.28 -19.90 10.98
N VAL A 186 11.25 -19.98 11.82
CA VAL A 186 10.09 -20.86 11.60
C VAL A 186 9.30 -20.42 10.36
N ALA A 187 9.02 -19.12 10.22
CA ALA A 187 8.31 -18.57 9.06
C ALA A 187 9.06 -18.87 7.75
N ARG A 188 10.39 -18.77 7.74
CA ARG A 188 11.23 -19.11 6.59
C ARG A 188 11.19 -20.60 6.27
N ALA A 189 11.22 -21.47 7.27
CA ALA A 189 11.08 -22.91 7.07
C ALA A 189 9.68 -23.27 6.52
N MET A 190 8.62 -22.67 7.07
CA MET A 190 7.26 -22.85 6.57
C MET A 190 7.13 -22.41 5.10
N ALA A 191 7.83 -21.36 4.68
CA ALA A 191 7.81 -20.86 3.30
C ALA A 191 8.39 -21.85 2.27
N VAL A 192 9.05 -22.94 2.69
CA VAL A 192 9.51 -24.01 1.80
C VAL A 192 8.35 -24.91 1.39
N VAL A 193 7.47 -25.25 2.34
CA VAL A 193 6.41 -26.26 2.16
C VAL A 193 5.01 -25.68 1.98
N ASN A 194 4.76 -24.48 2.51
CA ASN A 194 3.45 -23.83 2.46
C ASN A 194 3.39 -22.75 1.37
N PRO A 195 2.53 -22.88 0.34
CA PRO A 195 2.42 -21.92 -0.75
C PRO A 195 2.07 -20.50 -0.31
N GLN A 196 1.22 -20.35 0.72
CA GLN A 196 0.83 -19.04 1.24
C GLN A 196 2.03 -18.33 1.91
N MET A 197 2.77 -19.06 2.77
CA MET A 197 4.00 -18.53 3.37
C MET A 197 5.09 -18.27 2.34
N ARG A 198 5.15 -19.07 1.28
CA ARG A 198 6.09 -18.87 0.17
C ARG A 198 5.83 -17.56 -0.55
N ALA A 199 4.56 -17.17 -0.74
CA ALA A 199 4.19 -15.87 -1.33
C ALA A 199 4.65 -14.68 -0.48
N LEU A 200 4.72 -14.85 0.85
CA LEU A 200 5.19 -13.83 1.79
C LEU A 200 6.72 -13.79 1.93
N ARG A 201 7.46 -14.75 1.35
CA ARG A 201 8.92 -14.88 1.53
C ARG A 201 9.71 -13.59 1.33
N PRO A 202 9.42 -12.73 0.32
CA PRO A 202 10.12 -11.47 0.12
C PRO A 202 9.90 -10.44 1.25
N GLN A 203 8.83 -10.61 2.04
CA GLN A 203 8.46 -9.69 3.12
C GLN A 203 8.97 -10.17 4.49
N LEU A 204 9.23 -11.48 4.66
CA LEU A 204 9.59 -12.06 5.95
C LEU A 204 10.85 -11.42 6.55
N GLY A 205 10.71 -10.82 7.72
CA GLY A 205 11.76 -10.11 8.46
C GLY A 205 12.05 -8.70 7.94
N GLN A 206 11.22 -8.17 7.03
CA GLN A 206 11.30 -6.80 6.57
C GLN A 206 10.29 -5.91 7.30
N ASP A 207 10.66 -4.66 7.48
CA ASP A 207 9.77 -3.59 7.90
C ASP A 207 9.82 -2.51 6.80
N PHE A 208 8.76 -2.45 6.00
CA PHE A 208 8.65 -1.48 4.90
C PHE A 208 8.18 -0.13 5.45
N ASN A 209 9.05 0.49 6.24
CA ASN A 209 8.77 1.79 6.84
C ASN A 209 8.95 2.89 5.78
N ALA A 210 7.93 3.74 5.62
CA ALA A 210 7.92 4.86 4.69
C ALA A 210 7.42 6.11 5.41
N THR A 211 7.64 7.28 4.82
CA THR A 211 7.20 8.55 5.40
C THR A 211 6.38 9.36 4.40
N SER A 212 5.30 9.98 4.87
CA SER A 212 4.46 10.94 4.15
C SER A 212 4.87 12.40 4.36
N ALA A 213 6.03 12.64 4.97
CA ALA A 213 6.47 13.99 5.34
C ALA A 213 6.46 14.99 4.17
N LYS A 214 6.66 14.52 2.93
CA LYS A 214 6.56 15.37 1.74
C LYS A 214 5.12 15.76 1.47
N ALA A 215 4.17 14.82 1.48
CA ALA A 215 2.75 15.11 1.30
C ALA A 215 2.23 16.07 2.37
N GLU A 216 2.66 15.89 3.61
CA GLU A 216 2.29 16.78 4.72
C GLU A 216 2.84 18.21 4.53
N ARG A 217 4.12 18.32 4.16
CA ARG A 217 4.79 19.60 3.97
C ARG A 217 4.30 20.36 2.74
N VAL A 218 4.14 19.69 1.60
CA VAL A 218 3.86 20.31 0.30
C VAL A 218 2.37 20.55 0.13
N LEU A 219 1.55 19.53 0.45
CA LEU A 219 0.10 19.57 0.19
C LEU A 219 -0.74 19.80 1.46
N GLY A 220 -0.12 19.98 2.63
CA GLY A 220 -0.84 20.08 3.90
C GLY A 220 -1.69 18.85 4.22
N TRP A 221 -1.35 17.70 3.65
CA TRP A 221 -2.08 16.46 3.84
C TRP A 221 -1.90 15.93 5.27
N LYS A 222 -2.99 15.48 5.89
CA LYS A 222 -2.96 14.95 7.26
C LYS A 222 -3.84 13.71 7.33
N PRO A 223 -3.23 12.51 7.35
CA PRO A 223 -3.99 11.28 7.49
C PRO A 223 -4.58 11.15 8.91
N ARG A 224 -5.67 10.42 9.02
CA ARG A 224 -6.26 10.05 10.32
C ARG A 224 -5.38 9.06 11.07
N PRO A 225 -5.55 8.93 12.41
CA PRO A 225 -4.87 7.89 13.19
C PRO A 225 -5.17 6.51 12.63
N ILE A 226 -4.13 5.72 12.41
CA ILE A 226 -4.29 4.43 11.73
C ILE A 226 -5.06 3.41 12.59
N GLU A 227 -5.00 3.53 13.90
CA GLU A 227 -5.73 2.70 14.84
C GLU A 227 -7.26 2.84 14.64
N ASP A 228 -7.72 4.05 14.33
CA ASP A 228 -9.14 4.31 14.05
C ASP A 228 -9.54 3.67 12.73
N SER A 229 -8.72 3.79 11.69
CA SER A 229 -8.97 3.14 10.39
C SER A 229 -8.99 1.61 10.50
N ILE A 230 -8.09 1.01 11.29
CA ILE A 230 -8.08 -0.43 11.54
C ILE A 230 -9.39 -0.87 12.22
N ALA A 231 -9.82 -0.13 13.24
CA ALA A 231 -11.05 -0.44 13.96
C ALA A 231 -12.30 -0.28 13.06
N GLU A 232 -12.43 0.84 12.37
CA GLU A 232 -13.54 1.10 11.44
C GLU A 232 -13.60 0.10 10.29
N THR A 233 -12.45 -0.31 9.76
CA THR A 233 -12.37 -1.38 8.75
C THR A 233 -12.95 -2.68 9.29
N ALA A 234 -12.52 -3.08 10.48
CA ALA A 234 -12.98 -4.32 11.11
C ALA A 234 -14.50 -4.27 11.44
N GLU A 235 -14.99 -3.16 11.96
CA GLU A 235 -16.41 -2.95 12.24
C GLU A 235 -17.24 -3.01 10.96
N SER A 236 -16.77 -2.42 9.89
CA SER A 236 -17.43 -2.46 8.59
C SER A 236 -17.45 -3.87 8.00
N LEU A 237 -16.37 -4.65 8.10
CA LEU A 237 -16.32 -6.04 7.67
C LEU A 237 -17.32 -6.92 8.44
N LEU A 238 -17.44 -6.70 9.76
CA LEU A 238 -18.43 -7.39 10.60
C LEU A 238 -19.87 -7.01 10.22
N ALA A 239 -20.13 -5.72 10.01
CA ALA A 239 -21.47 -5.22 9.64
C ALA A 239 -21.96 -5.74 8.28
N HIS A 240 -21.06 -5.96 7.32
CA HIS A 240 -21.36 -6.51 6.00
C HIS A 240 -21.37 -8.06 5.96
N GLY A 241 -21.22 -8.73 7.10
CA GLY A 241 -21.21 -10.20 7.17
C GLY A 241 -19.99 -10.84 6.45
N ALA A 242 -18.95 -10.05 6.18
CA ALA A 242 -17.73 -10.55 5.55
C ALA A 242 -16.87 -11.37 6.55
N VAL A 243 -17.16 -11.27 7.84
CA VAL A 243 -16.54 -11.99 8.96
C VAL A 243 -17.65 -12.55 9.86
N THR A 244 -17.55 -13.80 10.24
CA THR A 244 -18.40 -14.39 11.29
C THR A 244 -17.70 -14.24 12.64
N ALA A 245 -18.31 -13.47 13.53
CA ALA A 245 -17.85 -13.27 14.90
C ALA A 245 -17.76 -14.58 15.70
#